data_862224e8c8e89bf488d17bad057939fc
#
_entry.id   862224e8c8e89bf488d17bad057939fc
#
_cell.length_a   1.000
_cell.length_b   1.000
_cell.length_c   1.000
_cell.angle_alpha   90.00
_cell.angle_beta   90.00
_cell.angle_gamma   90.00
#
_symmetry.space_group_name_H-M   'P 1'
#
loop_
_entity.id
_entity.type
_entity.pdbx_description
1 polymer ?
#
loop_
_entity_poly.entity_id
_entity_poly.type
_entity_poly.pdbx_seq_one_letter_code
_entity_poly.pdbx_strand_id
1 'polypeptide(L)'
;MSADAQPPIDEKRQSASGLAGLLGSVINAGKGILARRRRAVAQAASGDLLAKCRQLLHHRGEASGLALACEVIADYQALDETNQLLFFQSLAQDFDVVSADIISAAEQYKAQPSPAHLSALTKLAEAPRVKLFRRMNMAPGATAVLVQMRGSLQRWLPKHPQLEPVGSDLKHLFVSWFNRGFLELRLIDWNSPAAVLERIIQYESVHEIQGWSDLRSRLGENRMCFAFFHPALPDDPLVLVEVALTAGIPKAIGPLIDKTHEPTNENDLDTVAFYSISNCHPGLAGVSFGNFLIKQVVEEVGKRHPKTKRYVTLSPIPGFCQWLEKQRDRLDIDLYELRSTARVEGADAAQVKQDEVLALCARYLVNERGPTNQAIDPVARFHLGNGASLHAIHWAADLSDTGLQQYAGLVATSLY
;
A
#
# COMPACT_ATOMS: atom_id res chain seq x y z
N MET A 1 -6.87 -49.37 73.18
CA MET A 1 -6.35 -49.44 71.78
C MET A 1 -7.03 -48.37 71.01
N SER A 2 -6.23 -47.40 70.71
CA SER A 2 -6.59 -46.10 70.13
C SER A 2 -6.91 -46.18 68.65
N ALA A 3 -7.93 -45.45 68.24
CA ALA A 3 -8.15 -45.10 66.84
C ALA A 3 -8.12 -43.58 66.70
N ASP A 4 -7.05 -43.09 66.02
CA ASP A 4 -6.88 -41.69 65.67
C ASP A 4 -7.89 -41.30 64.59
N ALA A 5 -8.60 -40.24 64.85
CA ALA A 5 -9.44 -39.56 63.86
C ALA A 5 -8.71 -38.26 63.38
N GLN A 6 -8.31 -38.29 62.10
CA GLN A 6 -7.86 -37.07 61.41
C GLN A 6 -9.05 -36.15 61.05
N PRO A 7 -8.92 -34.80 61.15
CA PRO A 7 -9.97 -33.87 60.76
C PRO A 7 -9.91 -33.59 59.25
N PRO A 8 -11.03 -33.18 58.62
CA PRO A 8 -11.16 -33.04 57.16
C PRO A 8 -10.45 -31.77 56.63
N ILE A 9 -9.70 -31.97 55.54
CA ILE A 9 -8.93 -30.93 54.82
C ILE A 9 -9.81 -30.34 53.69
N ASP A 10 -10.96 -29.75 53.97
CA ASP A 10 -11.79 -29.25 52.84
C ASP A 10 -12.31 -27.80 52.95
N GLU A 11 -12.19 -27.14 54.12
CA GLU A 11 -12.71 -25.77 54.26
C GLU A 11 -11.76 -24.67 53.76
N LYS A 12 -10.47 -24.92 53.63
CA LYS A 12 -9.50 -23.92 53.14
C LYS A 12 -9.44 -23.75 51.63
N ARG A 13 -9.90 -24.71 50.84
CA ARG A 13 -9.94 -24.62 49.36
C ARG A 13 -11.15 -23.85 48.84
N GLN A 14 -12.26 -23.83 49.50
CA GLN A 14 -13.45 -23.09 49.07
C GLN A 14 -13.35 -21.58 49.31
N SER A 15 -12.65 -21.13 50.36
CA SER A 15 -12.43 -19.69 50.61
C SER A 15 -11.44 -19.03 49.63
N ALA A 16 -10.43 -19.77 49.12
CA ALA A 16 -9.46 -19.26 48.16
C ALA A 16 -10.07 -19.08 46.77
N SER A 17 -11.00 -19.96 46.36
CA SER A 17 -11.70 -19.88 45.07
C SER A 17 -12.71 -18.72 45.06
N GLY A 18 -13.36 -18.41 46.16
CA GLY A 18 -14.26 -17.28 46.28
C GLY A 18 -13.58 -15.91 46.23
N LEU A 19 -12.41 -15.78 46.86
CA LEU A 19 -11.59 -14.56 46.83
C LEU A 19 -10.99 -14.30 45.44
N ALA A 20 -10.53 -15.32 44.75
CA ALA A 20 -10.04 -15.20 43.38
C ALA A 20 -11.15 -14.81 42.39
N GLY A 21 -12.35 -15.35 42.56
CA GLY A 21 -13.53 -14.99 41.78
C GLY A 21 -13.99 -13.53 42.02
N LEU A 22 -13.99 -13.07 43.29
CA LEU A 22 -14.29 -11.68 43.64
C LEU A 22 -13.23 -10.70 43.11
N LEU A 23 -11.94 -11.02 43.21
CA LEU A 23 -10.87 -10.21 42.63
C LEU A 23 -10.97 -10.15 41.11
N GLY A 24 -11.28 -11.24 40.44
CA GLY A 24 -11.52 -11.27 38.99
C GLY A 24 -12.70 -10.41 38.56
N SER A 25 -13.81 -10.43 39.32
CA SER A 25 -14.99 -9.59 39.05
C SER A 25 -14.74 -8.11 39.30
N VAL A 26 -13.98 -7.74 40.33
CA VAL A 26 -13.57 -6.35 40.62
C VAL A 26 -12.61 -5.82 39.54
N ILE A 27 -11.65 -6.64 39.11
CA ILE A 27 -10.73 -6.28 38.02
C ILE A 27 -11.49 -6.07 36.70
N ASN A 28 -12.45 -6.96 36.38
CA ASN A 28 -13.27 -6.82 35.17
C ASN A 28 -14.26 -5.63 35.25
N ALA A 29 -14.82 -5.36 36.38
CA ALA A 29 -15.63 -4.16 36.59
C ALA A 29 -14.79 -2.88 36.50
N GLY A 30 -13.56 -2.86 37.05
CA GLY A 30 -12.61 -1.77 36.91
C GLY A 30 -12.18 -1.54 35.47
N LYS A 31 -11.90 -2.60 34.71
CA LYS A 31 -11.60 -2.52 33.25
C LYS A 31 -12.81 -1.97 32.48
N GLY A 32 -14.04 -2.39 32.82
CA GLY A 32 -15.26 -1.88 32.19
C GLY A 32 -15.49 -0.39 32.45
N ILE A 33 -15.25 0.09 33.68
CA ILE A 33 -15.38 1.50 34.06
C ILE A 33 -14.29 2.34 33.34
N LEU A 34 -13.04 1.86 33.31
CA LEU A 34 -11.94 2.52 32.58
C LEU A 34 -12.20 2.57 31.07
N ALA A 35 -12.73 1.50 30.49
CA ALA A 35 -13.09 1.48 29.07
C ALA A 35 -14.24 2.44 28.75
N ARG A 36 -15.28 2.53 29.63
CA ARG A 36 -16.37 3.51 29.48
C ARG A 36 -15.87 4.95 29.64
N ARG A 37 -14.98 5.21 30.60
CA ARG A 37 -14.40 6.54 30.82
C ARG A 37 -13.50 6.95 29.66
N ARG A 38 -12.69 6.03 29.13
CA ARG A 38 -11.90 6.25 27.91
C ARG A 38 -12.80 6.54 26.71
N ARG A 39 -13.89 5.77 26.51
CA ARG A 39 -14.86 6.02 25.44
C ARG A 39 -15.55 7.38 25.58
N ALA A 40 -15.94 7.80 26.78
CA ALA A 40 -16.57 9.11 27.01
C ALA A 40 -15.62 10.28 26.74
N VAL A 41 -14.35 10.19 27.19
CA VAL A 41 -13.29 11.18 26.89
C VAL A 41 -12.96 11.20 25.40
N ALA A 42 -12.88 10.04 24.77
CA ALA A 42 -12.63 9.86 23.35
C ALA A 42 -13.79 10.44 22.51
N GLN A 43 -15.03 10.20 22.93
CA GLN A 43 -16.22 10.73 22.26
C GLN A 43 -16.32 12.26 22.37
N ALA A 44 -15.88 12.85 23.50
CA ALA A 44 -15.77 14.29 23.68
C ALA A 44 -14.70 14.90 22.75
N ALA A 45 -13.50 14.29 22.65
CA ALA A 45 -12.43 14.73 21.78
C ALA A 45 -12.82 14.63 20.28
N SER A 46 -13.45 13.54 19.88
CA SER A 46 -13.98 13.38 18.52
C SER A 46 -15.09 14.38 18.21
N GLY A 47 -15.95 14.69 19.18
CA GLY A 47 -17.03 15.70 19.05
C GLY A 47 -16.47 17.11 18.81
N ASP A 48 -15.40 17.47 19.51
CA ASP A 48 -14.72 18.77 19.33
C ASP A 48 -14.07 18.88 17.95
N LEU A 49 -13.35 17.84 17.51
CA LEU A 49 -12.77 17.76 16.17
C LEU A 49 -13.84 17.92 15.07
N LEU A 50 -14.97 17.24 15.16
CA LEU A 50 -16.06 17.35 14.19
C LEU A 50 -16.70 18.73 14.20
N ALA A 51 -16.81 19.39 15.35
CA ALA A 51 -17.27 20.77 15.44
C ALA A 51 -16.31 21.72 14.72
N LYS A 52 -14.99 21.56 14.91
CA LYS A 52 -13.96 22.32 14.18
C LYS A 52 -14.00 22.03 12.66
N CYS A 53 -14.23 20.79 12.24
CA CYS A 53 -14.41 20.43 10.84
C CYS A 53 -15.61 21.16 10.22
N ARG A 54 -16.76 21.20 10.90
CA ARG A 54 -17.95 21.97 10.45
C ARG A 54 -17.66 23.47 10.39
N GLN A 55 -16.97 24.00 11.39
CA GLN A 55 -16.55 25.39 11.39
C GLN A 55 -15.62 25.70 10.21
N LEU A 56 -14.63 24.84 9.93
CA LEU A 56 -13.70 24.97 8.82
C LEU A 56 -14.41 25.00 7.47
N LEU A 57 -15.47 24.20 7.28
CA LEU A 57 -16.27 24.20 6.04
C LEU A 57 -16.95 25.54 5.75
N HIS A 58 -17.41 26.24 6.79
CA HIS A 58 -18.17 27.49 6.65
C HIS A 58 -17.30 28.74 6.81
N HIS A 59 -16.04 28.59 7.20
CA HIS A 59 -15.14 29.70 7.46
C HIS A 59 -14.81 30.50 6.19
N ARG A 60 -14.79 31.85 6.26
CA ARG A 60 -14.55 32.72 5.09
C ARG A 60 -13.21 33.46 5.11
N GLY A 61 -12.55 33.57 6.27
CA GLY A 61 -11.28 34.29 6.40
C GLY A 61 -10.07 33.35 6.07
N GLU A 62 -9.10 33.84 5.29
CA GLU A 62 -7.93 33.01 4.93
C GLU A 62 -7.05 32.71 6.12
N ALA A 63 -6.58 33.70 6.87
CA ALA A 63 -5.67 33.49 8.00
C ALA A 63 -6.27 32.67 9.13
N SER A 64 -7.51 32.96 9.51
CA SER A 64 -8.21 32.21 10.56
C SER A 64 -8.66 30.83 10.08
N GLY A 65 -8.94 30.66 8.78
CA GLY A 65 -9.19 29.35 8.17
C GLY A 65 -7.95 28.48 8.17
N LEU A 66 -6.77 29.05 7.92
CA LEU A 66 -5.49 28.37 8.01
C LEU A 66 -5.19 27.91 9.45
N ALA A 67 -5.37 28.77 10.44
CA ALA A 67 -5.19 28.42 11.86
C ALA A 67 -6.12 27.26 12.26
N LEU A 68 -7.41 27.33 11.87
CA LEU A 68 -8.37 26.27 12.16
C LEU A 68 -8.03 24.94 11.42
N ALA A 69 -7.50 25.02 10.20
CA ALA A 69 -7.01 23.84 9.49
C ALA A 69 -5.83 23.17 10.23
N CYS A 70 -4.89 23.98 10.76
CA CYS A 70 -3.79 23.46 11.58
C CYS A 70 -4.30 22.76 12.85
N GLU A 71 -5.31 23.32 13.53
CA GLU A 71 -5.92 22.69 14.69
C GLU A 71 -6.60 21.37 14.33
N VAL A 72 -7.39 21.32 13.25
CA VAL A 72 -8.05 20.10 12.77
C VAL A 72 -7.03 19.00 12.47
N ILE A 73 -5.93 19.34 11.82
CA ILE A 73 -4.86 18.40 11.52
C ILE A 73 -4.19 17.89 12.81
N ALA A 74 -3.88 18.76 13.74
CA ALA A 74 -3.26 18.39 15.02
C ALA A 74 -4.19 17.50 15.87
N ASP A 75 -5.46 17.84 15.96
CA ASP A 75 -6.46 17.05 16.68
C ASP A 75 -6.64 15.66 16.05
N TYR A 76 -6.68 15.57 14.71
CA TYR A 76 -6.74 14.28 14.03
C TYR A 76 -5.50 13.41 14.33
N GLN A 77 -4.30 13.97 14.31
CA GLN A 77 -3.06 13.25 14.62
C GLN A 77 -3.00 12.75 16.07
N ALA A 78 -3.69 13.42 16.98
CA ALA A 78 -3.79 13.02 18.38
C ALA A 78 -4.81 11.88 18.63
N LEU A 79 -5.63 11.51 17.64
CA LEU A 79 -6.61 10.42 17.78
C LEU A 79 -5.93 9.06 17.86
N ASP A 80 -6.39 8.22 18.79
CA ASP A 80 -6.11 6.79 18.78
C ASP A 80 -6.90 6.07 17.66
N GLU A 81 -6.56 4.80 17.39
CA GLU A 81 -7.20 4.02 16.32
C GLU A 81 -8.73 3.95 16.45
N THR A 82 -9.27 3.83 17.68
CA THR A 82 -10.72 3.76 17.90
C THR A 82 -11.39 5.07 17.50
N ASN A 83 -10.79 6.20 17.87
CA ASN A 83 -11.32 7.52 17.56
C ASN A 83 -11.12 7.88 16.09
N GLN A 84 -10.05 7.41 15.43
CA GLN A 84 -9.90 7.52 13.99
C GLN A 84 -11.03 6.81 13.26
N LEU A 85 -11.42 5.60 13.70
CA LEU A 85 -12.56 4.90 13.10
C LEU A 85 -13.88 5.68 13.27
N LEU A 86 -14.15 6.23 14.46
CA LEU A 86 -15.33 7.07 14.70
C LEU A 86 -15.33 8.31 13.83
N PHE A 87 -14.17 8.95 13.66
CA PHE A 87 -14.01 10.09 12.78
C PHE A 87 -14.31 9.72 11.31
N PHE A 88 -13.82 8.59 10.81
CA PHE A 88 -14.13 8.11 9.45
C PHE A 88 -15.63 7.81 9.27
N GLN A 89 -16.27 7.23 10.29
CA GLN A 89 -17.72 6.98 10.25
C GLN A 89 -18.50 8.29 10.16
N SER A 90 -18.11 9.30 10.93
CA SER A 90 -18.74 10.63 10.85
C SER A 90 -18.48 11.31 9.51
N LEU A 91 -17.27 11.17 8.93
CA LEU A 91 -17.00 11.69 7.58
C LEU A 91 -17.89 11.03 6.52
N ALA A 92 -18.17 9.73 6.67
CA ALA A 92 -19.02 9.00 5.74
C ALA A 92 -20.51 9.36 5.89
N GLN A 93 -20.97 9.68 7.11
CA GLN A 93 -22.40 9.90 7.42
C GLN A 93 -22.77 11.38 7.46
N ASP A 94 -22.02 12.21 8.22
CA ASP A 94 -22.38 13.61 8.51
C ASP A 94 -21.84 14.57 7.44
N PHE A 95 -20.83 14.16 6.68
CA PHE A 95 -20.20 14.98 5.64
C PHE A 95 -20.42 14.42 4.24
N ASP A 96 -21.52 13.71 4.07
CA ASP A 96 -21.95 13.16 2.77
C ASP A 96 -22.95 14.09 2.08
N VAL A 97 -23.27 13.78 0.85
CA VAL A 97 -24.27 14.48 0.05
C VAL A 97 -25.69 14.23 0.60
N VAL A 98 -26.57 15.20 0.42
CA VAL A 98 -28.00 15.07 0.71
C VAL A 98 -28.71 14.58 -0.57
N SER A 99 -29.14 13.33 -0.59
CA SER A 99 -29.73 12.67 -1.79
C SER A 99 -30.94 13.44 -2.31
N ALA A 100 -31.79 14.00 -1.43
CA ALA A 100 -32.96 14.78 -1.82
C ALA A 100 -32.58 16.05 -2.62
N ASP A 101 -31.49 16.73 -2.21
CA ASP A 101 -31.01 17.95 -2.88
C ASP A 101 -30.45 17.62 -4.27
N ILE A 102 -29.74 16.50 -4.43
CA ILE A 102 -29.23 16.04 -5.73
C ILE A 102 -30.38 15.71 -6.66
N ILE A 103 -31.37 14.94 -6.18
CA ILE A 103 -32.55 14.55 -6.98
C ILE A 103 -33.29 15.82 -7.45
N SER A 104 -33.56 16.75 -6.55
CA SER A 104 -34.24 18.02 -6.88
C SER A 104 -33.46 18.83 -7.93
N ALA A 105 -32.13 18.96 -7.78
CA ALA A 105 -31.30 19.68 -8.74
C ALA A 105 -31.22 18.94 -10.10
N ALA A 106 -31.22 17.62 -10.11
CA ALA A 106 -31.26 16.81 -11.33
C ALA A 106 -32.58 16.99 -12.09
N GLU A 107 -33.71 17.03 -11.38
CA GLU A 107 -35.02 17.31 -11.96
C GLU A 107 -35.09 18.72 -12.53
N GLN A 108 -34.55 19.73 -11.83
CA GLN A 108 -34.47 21.09 -12.35
C GLN A 108 -33.62 21.19 -13.62
N TYR A 109 -32.46 20.53 -13.64
CA TYR A 109 -31.62 20.48 -14.84
C TYR A 109 -32.32 19.75 -15.99
N LYS A 110 -33.03 18.65 -15.71
CA LYS A 110 -33.82 17.90 -16.72
C LYS A 110 -34.95 18.75 -17.29
N ALA A 111 -35.66 19.51 -16.45
CA ALA A 111 -36.78 20.37 -16.86
C ALA A 111 -36.31 21.58 -17.70
N GLN A 112 -35.16 22.16 -17.33
CA GLN A 112 -34.59 23.33 -18.03
C GLN A 112 -33.05 23.19 -18.07
N PRO A 113 -32.49 22.51 -19.08
CA PRO A 113 -31.04 22.40 -19.26
C PRO A 113 -30.40 23.75 -19.43
N SER A 114 -29.52 24.12 -18.49
CA SER A 114 -28.77 25.38 -18.52
C SER A 114 -27.43 25.21 -17.79
N PRO A 115 -26.39 26.04 -18.11
CA PRO A 115 -25.12 26.05 -17.38
C PRO A 115 -25.30 26.32 -15.88
N ALA A 116 -26.29 27.14 -15.50
CA ALA A 116 -26.58 27.47 -14.10
C ALA A 116 -27.12 26.24 -13.34
N HIS A 117 -28.10 25.52 -13.90
CA HIS A 117 -28.64 24.30 -13.29
C HIS A 117 -27.62 23.17 -13.25
N LEU A 118 -26.78 23.02 -14.31
CA LEU A 118 -25.69 22.06 -14.29
C LEU A 118 -24.67 22.37 -13.19
N SER A 119 -24.28 23.65 -13.04
CA SER A 119 -23.38 24.09 -11.98
C SER A 119 -23.95 23.84 -10.57
N ALA A 120 -25.26 24.08 -10.38
CA ALA A 120 -25.94 23.80 -9.12
C ALA A 120 -25.92 22.29 -8.79
N LEU A 121 -26.29 21.45 -9.75
CA LEU A 121 -26.24 19.98 -9.59
C LEU A 121 -24.83 19.49 -9.26
N THR A 122 -23.81 19.96 -9.99
CA THR A 122 -22.42 19.58 -9.75
C THR A 122 -21.95 19.95 -8.34
N LYS A 123 -22.35 21.14 -7.85
CA LYS A 123 -22.00 21.58 -6.49
C LYS A 123 -22.67 20.73 -5.40
N LEU A 124 -23.91 20.32 -5.62
CA LEU A 124 -24.65 19.47 -4.66
C LEU A 124 -24.21 18.02 -4.71
N ALA A 125 -23.69 17.56 -5.84
CA ALA A 125 -23.14 16.21 -6.00
C ALA A 125 -21.73 16.05 -5.39
N GLU A 126 -21.03 17.16 -5.07
CA GLU A 126 -19.75 17.08 -4.36
C GLU A 126 -19.98 16.98 -2.84
N ALA A 127 -19.54 15.85 -2.24
CA ALA A 127 -19.68 15.65 -0.81
C ALA A 127 -18.95 16.74 0.02
N PRO A 128 -19.53 17.27 1.09
CA PRO A 128 -18.89 18.26 1.97
C PRO A 128 -17.51 17.85 2.46
N ARG A 129 -17.24 16.55 2.67
CA ARG A 129 -15.92 16.03 3.06
C ARG A 129 -14.83 16.33 2.03
N VAL A 130 -15.16 16.39 0.73
CA VAL A 130 -14.19 16.74 -0.33
C VAL A 130 -13.69 18.15 -0.14
N LYS A 131 -14.60 19.10 0.11
CA LYS A 131 -14.27 20.49 0.44
C LYS A 131 -13.50 20.59 1.77
N LEU A 132 -13.87 19.77 2.76
CA LEU A 132 -13.15 19.68 4.03
C LEU A 132 -11.69 19.29 3.81
N PHE A 133 -11.42 18.21 3.07
CA PHE A 133 -10.07 17.75 2.79
C PHE A 133 -9.23 18.81 2.04
N ARG A 134 -9.82 19.51 1.07
CA ARG A 134 -9.13 20.63 0.41
C ARG A 134 -8.75 21.74 1.40
N ARG A 135 -9.62 22.05 2.36
CA ARG A 135 -9.35 23.06 3.39
C ARG A 135 -8.33 22.57 4.43
N MET A 136 -8.41 21.32 4.84
CA MET A 136 -7.39 20.72 5.70
C MET A 136 -6.01 20.79 5.02
N ASN A 137 -5.94 20.56 3.70
CA ASN A 137 -4.69 20.60 2.94
C ASN A 137 -4.05 22.00 2.82
N MET A 138 -4.72 23.06 3.28
CA MET A 138 -4.12 24.39 3.38
C MET A 138 -3.10 24.48 4.53
N ALA A 139 -3.20 23.63 5.55
CA ALA A 139 -2.25 23.62 6.67
C ALA A 139 -0.87 23.12 6.22
N PRO A 140 0.24 23.71 6.69
CA PRO A 140 1.58 23.22 6.40
C PRO A 140 1.74 21.75 6.80
N GLY A 141 2.27 20.93 5.89
CA GLY A 141 2.47 19.49 6.13
C GLY A 141 1.18 18.63 6.09
N ALA A 142 0.01 19.22 5.90
CA ALA A 142 -1.27 18.51 5.91
C ALA A 142 -1.37 17.43 4.81
N THR A 143 -0.73 17.64 3.66
CA THR A 143 -0.72 16.64 2.57
C THR A 143 -0.21 15.29 3.07
N ALA A 144 0.90 15.27 3.83
CA ALA A 144 1.44 14.04 4.42
C ALA A 144 0.45 13.39 5.40
N VAL A 145 -0.20 14.20 6.25
CA VAL A 145 -1.20 13.70 7.21
C VAL A 145 -2.41 13.12 6.49
N LEU A 146 -2.89 13.75 5.41
CA LEU A 146 -4.02 13.23 4.63
C LEU A 146 -3.66 11.92 3.89
N VAL A 147 -2.42 11.78 3.43
CA VAL A 147 -1.92 10.49 2.88
C VAL A 147 -1.93 9.42 3.96
N GLN A 148 -1.40 9.70 5.15
CA GLN A 148 -1.42 8.78 6.29
C GLN A 148 -2.87 8.46 6.73
N MET A 149 -3.75 9.47 6.74
CA MET A 149 -5.18 9.31 7.03
C MET A 149 -5.82 8.29 6.10
N ARG A 150 -5.60 8.38 4.79
CA ARG A 150 -6.12 7.39 3.85
C ARG A 150 -5.48 6.02 4.03
N GLY A 151 -4.19 5.94 4.36
CA GLY A 151 -3.52 4.68 4.72
C GLY A 151 -4.16 4.01 5.94
N SER A 152 -4.49 4.79 6.98
CA SER A 152 -5.22 4.30 8.15
C SER A 152 -6.63 3.82 7.78
N LEU A 153 -7.36 4.59 6.97
CA LEU A 153 -8.69 4.24 6.49
C LEU A 153 -8.69 2.90 5.73
N GLN A 154 -7.71 2.66 4.88
CA GLN A 154 -7.62 1.42 4.09
C GLN A 154 -7.53 0.16 4.97
N ARG A 155 -6.94 0.23 6.16
CA ARG A 155 -6.90 -0.89 7.12
C ARG A 155 -8.30 -1.24 7.66
N TRP A 156 -9.21 -0.27 7.68
CA TRP A 156 -10.59 -0.47 8.16
C TRP A 156 -11.55 -0.94 7.07
N LEU A 157 -11.30 -0.64 5.80
CA LEU A 157 -12.21 -0.96 4.69
C LEU A 157 -12.66 -2.43 4.62
N PRO A 158 -11.81 -3.45 4.85
CA PRO A 158 -12.25 -4.85 4.81
C PRO A 158 -13.35 -5.18 5.83
N LYS A 159 -13.36 -4.49 6.98
CA LYS A 159 -14.35 -4.68 8.05
C LYS A 159 -15.46 -3.63 8.03
N HIS A 160 -15.25 -2.52 7.35
CA HIS A 160 -16.13 -1.35 7.31
C HIS A 160 -16.28 -0.82 5.88
N PRO A 161 -16.88 -1.60 4.94
CA PRO A 161 -16.99 -1.21 3.53
C PRO A 161 -17.79 0.08 3.30
N GLN A 162 -18.64 0.48 4.27
CA GLN A 162 -19.37 1.76 4.23
C GLN A 162 -18.46 3.00 4.27
N LEU A 163 -17.16 2.84 4.59
CA LEU A 163 -16.18 3.92 4.59
C LEU A 163 -15.54 4.15 3.22
N GLU A 164 -15.82 3.29 2.24
CA GLU A 164 -15.23 3.36 0.89
C GLU A 164 -15.39 4.75 0.25
N PRO A 165 -16.55 5.44 0.31
CA PRO A 165 -16.69 6.78 -0.27
C PRO A 165 -15.68 7.80 0.26
N VAL A 166 -15.29 7.73 1.55
CA VAL A 166 -14.25 8.61 2.13
C VAL A 166 -12.89 8.34 1.49
N GLY A 167 -12.55 7.05 1.29
CA GLY A 167 -11.31 6.62 0.65
C GLY A 167 -11.24 7.00 -0.83
N SER A 168 -12.38 6.91 -1.52
CA SER A 168 -12.53 7.27 -2.94
C SER A 168 -12.37 8.77 -3.15
N ASP A 169 -12.97 9.60 -2.29
CA ASP A 169 -12.87 11.06 -2.36
C ASP A 169 -11.44 11.54 -2.09
N LEU A 170 -10.75 10.98 -1.08
CA LEU A 170 -9.32 11.26 -0.86
C LEU A 170 -8.47 10.84 -2.06
N LYS A 171 -8.72 9.66 -2.64
CA LYS A 171 -8.02 9.20 -3.84
C LYS A 171 -8.22 10.15 -5.01
N HIS A 172 -9.45 10.62 -5.23
CA HIS A 172 -9.77 11.58 -6.28
C HIS A 172 -8.95 12.87 -6.13
N LEU A 173 -8.84 13.41 -4.91
CA LEU A 173 -8.02 14.57 -4.62
C LEU A 173 -6.54 14.30 -4.85
N PHE A 174 -6.04 13.14 -4.41
CA PHE A 174 -4.63 12.77 -4.56
C PHE A 174 -4.22 12.61 -6.03
N VAL A 175 -5.10 12.12 -6.91
CA VAL A 175 -4.83 12.10 -8.36
C VAL A 175 -4.53 13.49 -8.90
N SER A 176 -5.17 14.53 -8.37
CA SER A 176 -4.92 15.92 -8.76
C SER A 176 -3.67 16.50 -8.09
N TRP A 177 -3.47 16.22 -6.79
CA TRP A 177 -2.36 16.80 -6.02
C TRP A 177 -1.01 16.18 -6.35
N PHE A 178 -0.97 14.87 -6.60
CA PHE A 178 0.24 14.12 -6.91
C PHE A 178 0.40 13.86 -8.42
N ASN A 179 -0.03 14.79 -9.26
CA ASN A 179 0.17 14.62 -10.68
C ASN A 179 1.67 14.73 -11.05
N ARG A 180 2.04 14.07 -12.14
CA ARG A 180 3.44 13.92 -12.58
C ARG A 180 4.22 15.24 -12.72
N GLY A 181 3.54 16.34 -12.97
CA GLY A 181 4.18 17.66 -13.17
C GLY A 181 4.85 18.20 -11.90
N PHE A 182 4.49 17.67 -10.74
CA PHE A 182 5.07 18.04 -9.45
C PHE A 182 6.07 17.01 -8.91
N LEU A 183 6.25 15.86 -9.61
CA LEU A 183 7.16 14.81 -9.15
C LEU A 183 8.59 15.10 -9.59
N GLU A 184 9.50 14.99 -8.64
CA GLU A 184 10.94 15.13 -8.83
C GLU A 184 11.61 13.77 -8.71
N LEU A 185 12.32 13.35 -9.77
CA LEU A 185 13.14 12.15 -9.76
C LEU A 185 14.52 12.49 -9.19
N ARG A 186 14.95 11.73 -8.19
CA ARG A 186 16.30 11.84 -7.60
C ARG A 186 16.97 10.48 -7.63
N LEU A 187 18.26 10.47 -8.02
CA LEU A 187 19.13 9.33 -7.79
C LEU A 187 19.51 9.31 -6.30
N ILE A 188 19.38 8.16 -5.69
CA ILE A 188 19.75 7.94 -4.29
C ILE A 188 21.17 7.37 -4.24
N ASP A 189 22.01 8.00 -3.43
CA ASP A 189 23.39 7.60 -3.19
C ASP A 189 23.77 7.85 -1.72
N TRP A 190 25.03 7.62 -1.38
CA TRP A 190 25.53 7.82 -0.02
C TRP A 190 25.64 9.30 0.40
N ASN A 191 25.47 10.26 -0.51
CA ASN A 191 25.37 11.69 -0.19
C ASN A 191 23.91 12.10 0.09
N SER A 192 22.95 11.21 -0.12
CA SER A 192 21.56 11.43 0.24
C SER A 192 21.39 11.56 1.75
N PRO A 193 20.44 12.39 2.24
CA PRO A 193 20.20 12.53 3.68
C PRO A 193 19.92 11.18 4.34
N ALA A 194 20.52 10.95 5.53
CA ALA A 194 20.36 9.70 6.27
C ALA A 194 18.87 9.36 6.52
N ALA A 195 18.02 10.36 6.78
CA ALA A 195 16.59 10.18 6.94
C ALA A 195 15.91 9.61 5.67
N VAL A 196 16.38 9.98 4.48
CA VAL A 196 15.89 9.41 3.20
C VAL A 196 16.35 7.97 3.07
N LEU A 197 17.62 7.68 3.38
CA LEU A 197 18.17 6.31 3.34
C LEU A 197 17.45 5.37 4.31
N GLU A 198 17.12 5.82 5.52
CA GLU A 198 16.31 5.04 6.48
C GLU A 198 14.90 4.74 5.93
N ARG A 199 14.26 5.71 5.26
CA ARG A 199 12.95 5.50 4.64
C ARG A 199 13.01 4.49 3.50
N ILE A 200 14.08 4.47 2.70
CA ILE A 200 14.27 3.48 1.65
C ILE A 200 14.32 2.07 2.25
N ILE A 201 15.09 1.88 3.32
CA ILE A 201 15.14 0.59 4.05
C ILE A 201 13.74 0.17 4.53
N GLN A 202 12.92 1.13 5.00
CA GLN A 202 11.58 0.85 5.54
C GLN A 202 10.52 0.62 4.45
N TYR A 203 10.66 1.28 3.30
CA TYR A 203 9.61 1.31 2.27
C TYR A 203 9.80 0.29 1.16
N GLU A 204 11.01 -0.27 1.02
CA GLU A 204 11.24 -1.32 0.03
C GLU A 204 10.43 -2.57 0.43
N SER A 205 9.38 -2.86 -0.34
CA SER A 205 8.39 -3.89 -0.03
C SER A 205 8.39 -5.07 -1.01
N VAL A 206 9.06 -4.93 -2.14
CA VAL A 206 9.17 -6.02 -3.14
C VAL A 206 10.30 -6.96 -2.74
N HIS A 207 11.49 -6.41 -2.46
CA HIS A 207 12.65 -7.15 -1.99
C HIS A 207 13.25 -6.44 -0.79
N GLU A 208 12.71 -6.75 0.39
CA GLU A 208 13.04 -6.09 1.67
C GLU A 208 14.54 -5.88 1.88
N ILE A 209 14.91 -4.65 2.26
CA ILE A 209 16.28 -4.29 2.57
C ILE A 209 16.55 -4.61 4.04
N GLN A 210 17.48 -5.52 4.30
CA GLN A 210 17.84 -6.01 5.63
C GLN A 210 18.85 -5.10 6.35
N GLY A 211 18.57 -3.77 6.34
CA GLY A 211 19.38 -2.77 7.02
C GLY A 211 20.50 -2.17 6.15
N TRP A 212 21.39 -1.42 6.79
CA TRP A 212 22.40 -0.57 6.14
C TRP A 212 23.39 -1.33 5.25
N SER A 213 23.78 -2.55 5.64
CA SER A 213 24.71 -3.38 4.85
C SER A 213 24.09 -3.82 3.53
N ASP A 214 22.80 -4.13 3.54
CA ASP A 214 22.06 -4.51 2.34
C ASP A 214 21.82 -3.28 1.44
N LEU A 215 21.39 -2.16 2.02
CA LEU A 215 21.29 -0.91 1.27
C LEU A 215 22.60 -0.55 0.57
N ARG A 216 23.76 -0.81 1.23
CA ARG A 216 25.07 -0.58 0.62
C ARG A 216 25.24 -1.38 -0.69
N SER A 217 24.80 -2.62 -0.71
CA SER A 217 24.88 -3.45 -1.92
C SER A 217 23.96 -2.96 -3.03
N ARG A 218 22.75 -2.43 -2.64
CA ARG A 218 21.76 -1.87 -3.58
C ARG A 218 22.20 -0.54 -4.21
N LEU A 219 23.16 0.15 -3.59
CA LEU A 219 23.76 1.39 -4.08
C LEU A 219 25.18 1.18 -4.64
N GLY A 220 25.56 -0.06 -4.98
CA GLY A 220 26.85 -0.42 -5.57
C GLY A 220 27.01 -0.04 -7.03
N GLU A 221 28.18 -0.34 -7.62
CA GLU A 221 28.59 0.16 -8.95
C GLU A 221 27.61 -0.15 -10.08
N ASN A 222 27.04 -1.35 -10.11
CA ASN A 222 26.10 -1.80 -11.15
C ASN A 222 24.65 -1.75 -10.66
N ARG A 223 24.35 -0.96 -9.65
CA ARG A 223 23.04 -0.78 -9.05
C ARG A 223 22.71 0.69 -8.92
N MET A 224 21.48 1.02 -9.17
CA MET A 224 20.98 2.38 -8.97
C MET A 224 19.62 2.31 -8.28
N CYS A 225 19.44 3.18 -7.31
CA CYS A 225 18.15 3.41 -6.66
C CYS A 225 17.67 4.81 -7.03
N PHE A 226 16.49 4.91 -7.59
CA PHE A 226 15.84 6.17 -7.86
C PHE A 226 14.63 6.33 -6.95
N ALA A 227 14.33 7.57 -6.57
CA ALA A 227 13.15 7.87 -5.81
C ALA A 227 12.41 9.07 -6.39
N PHE A 228 11.09 8.99 -6.38
CA PHE A 228 10.23 10.11 -6.75
C PHE A 228 9.76 10.83 -5.49
N PHE A 229 9.94 12.15 -5.49
CA PHE A 229 9.53 13.04 -4.40
C PHE A 229 8.46 14.01 -4.87
N HIS A 230 7.76 14.59 -3.92
CA HIS A 230 6.80 15.67 -4.16
C HIS A 230 7.12 16.85 -3.22
N PRO A 231 6.98 18.12 -3.66
CA PRO A 231 7.29 19.29 -2.82
C PRO A 231 6.57 19.33 -1.48
N ALA A 232 5.37 18.73 -1.39
CA ALA A 232 4.65 18.60 -0.12
C ALA A 232 5.22 17.52 0.83
N LEU A 233 6.12 16.64 0.34
CA LEU A 233 6.82 15.60 1.09
C LEU A 233 8.30 15.55 0.65
N PRO A 234 9.10 16.59 0.94
CA PRO A 234 10.40 16.78 0.31
C PRO A 234 11.44 15.70 0.66
N ASP A 235 11.34 15.12 1.87
CA ASP A 235 12.26 14.09 2.37
C ASP A 235 11.58 12.72 2.52
N ASP A 236 10.40 12.57 1.92
CA ASP A 236 9.59 11.35 2.04
C ASP A 236 9.28 10.83 0.63
N PRO A 237 10.00 9.78 0.16
CA PRO A 237 9.83 9.27 -1.19
C PRO A 237 8.43 8.69 -1.39
N LEU A 238 7.85 8.89 -2.57
CA LEU A 238 6.54 8.36 -2.94
C LEU A 238 6.64 7.00 -3.62
N VAL A 239 7.65 6.84 -4.47
CA VAL A 239 7.92 5.62 -5.24
C VAL A 239 9.43 5.40 -5.26
N LEU A 240 9.84 4.17 -5.00
CA LEU A 240 11.21 3.70 -5.17
C LEU A 240 11.31 2.87 -6.43
N VAL A 241 12.42 3.00 -7.15
CA VAL A 241 12.73 2.23 -8.34
C VAL A 241 14.17 1.75 -8.24
N GLU A 242 14.37 0.45 -8.11
CA GLU A 242 15.70 -0.15 -8.11
C GLU A 242 15.99 -0.81 -9.45
N VAL A 243 17.16 -0.52 -9.97
CA VAL A 243 17.64 -1.04 -11.25
C VAL A 243 19.03 -1.63 -11.12
N ALA A 244 19.30 -2.67 -11.91
CA ALA A 244 20.60 -3.29 -12.06
C ALA A 244 21.06 -3.21 -13.50
N LEU A 245 22.34 -2.92 -13.71
CA LEU A 245 23.01 -3.08 -15.00
C LEU A 245 23.54 -4.51 -15.12
N THR A 246 23.19 -5.19 -16.21
CA THR A 246 23.51 -6.61 -16.40
C THR A 246 24.03 -6.89 -17.81
N ALA A 247 24.81 -7.98 -17.95
CA ALA A 247 25.18 -8.56 -19.23
C ALA A 247 24.04 -9.45 -19.73
N GLY A 248 23.17 -8.90 -20.58
CA GLY A 248 21.96 -9.59 -21.04
C GLY A 248 20.81 -9.57 -20.04
N ILE A 249 19.70 -10.22 -20.41
CA ILE A 249 18.48 -10.25 -19.61
C ILE A 249 18.64 -11.21 -18.43
N PRO A 250 18.57 -10.74 -17.17
CA PRO A 250 18.67 -11.60 -16.01
C PRO A 250 17.43 -12.48 -15.87
N LYS A 251 17.62 -13.70 -15.32
CA LYS A 251 16.56 -14.71 -15.20
C LYS A 251 16.11 -14.93 -13.75
N ALA A 252 16.81 -14.37 -12.76
CA ALA A 252 16.52 -14.52 -11.36
C ALA A 252 16.81 -13.25 -10.56
N ILE A 253 16.13 -13.09 -9.45
CA ILE A 253 16.27 -11.93 -8.53
C ILE A 253 17.53 -12.08 -7.65
N GLY A 254 17.82 -13.29 -7.17
CA GLY A 254 18.94 -13.53 -6.24
C GLY A 254 20.24 -12.85 -6.66
N PRO A 255 20.77 -13.08 -7.86
CA PRO A 255 21.99 -12.43 -8.33
C PRO A 255 21.93 -10.91 -8.41
N LEU A 256 20.73 -10.33 -8.48
CA LEU A 256 20.56 -8.88 -8.54
C LEU A 256 20.62 -8.22 -7.15
N ILE A 257 20.25 -8.97 -6.11
CA ILE A 257 20.21 -8.46 -4.73
C ILE A 257 21.32 -9.02 -3.84
N ASP A 258 22.09 -10.00 -4.32
CA ASP A 258 23.17 -10.62 -3.56
C ASP A 258 24.27 -9.61 -3.24
N LYS A 259 24.80 -9.72 -2.02
CA LYS A 259 25.88 -8.88 -1.47
C LYS A 259 27.26 -9.27 -2.01
N THR A 260 27.40 -10.47 -2.55
CA THR A 260 28.66 -11.07 -3.01
C THR A 260 28.87 -10.90 -4.52
N HIS A 261 28.28 -9.88 -5.10
CA HIS A 261 28.31 -9.69 -6.56
C HIS A 261 29.75 -9.59 -7.09
N GLU A 262 30.10 -10.47 -8.03
CA GLU A 262 31.38 -10.37 -8.74
C GLU A 262 31.36 -9.16 -9.70
N PRO A 263 32.45 -8.37 -9.77
CA PRO A 263 32.51 -7.24 -10.67
C PRO A 263 32.41 -7.71 -12.13
N THR A 264 31.31 -7.37 -12.77
CA THR A 264 31.12 -7.59 -14.20
C THR A 264 31.85 -6.49 -14.98
N ASN A 265 32.50 -6.83 -16.08
CA ASN A 265 33.13 -5.84 -16.92
C ASN A 265 32.07 -4.84 -17.44
N GLU A 266 32.28 -3.55 -17.19
CA GLU A 266 31.35 -2.48 -17.62
C GLU A 266 31.06 -2.50 -19.14
N ASN A 267 31.96 -3.01 -19.95
CA ASN A 267 31.77 -3.09 -21.40
C ASN A 267 30.74 -4.15 -21.81
N ASP A 268 30.45 -5.10 -20.97
CA ASP A 268 29.49 -6.19 -21.20
C ASP A 268 28.09 -5.85 -20.74
N LEU A 269 27.94 -4.74 -20.00
CA LEU A 269 26.66 -4.29 -19.44
C LEU A 269 25.82 -3.60 -20.52
N ASP A 270 24.85 -4.30 -21.07
CA ASP A 270 24.00 -3.82 -22.17
C ASP A 270 22.50 -3.77 -21.81
N THR A 271 22.13 -4.22 -20.62
CA THR A 271 20.74 -4.35 -20.19
C THR A 271 20.52 -3.67 -18.83
N VAL A 272 19.43 -2.92 -18.71
CA VAL A 272 18.92 -2.36 -17.46
C VAL A 272 17.74 -3.20 -16.99
N ALA A 273 17.88 -3.83 -15.86
CA ALA A 273 16.84 -4.63 -15.23
C ALA A 273 16.20 -3.85 -14.05
N PHE A 274 14.94 -3.48 -14.19
CA PHE A 274 14.12 -2.97 -13.09
C PHE A 274 13.66 -4.17 -12.27
N TYR A 275 14.15 -4.33 -11.06
CA TYR A 275 13.82 -5.48 -10.22
C TYR A 275 12.94 -5.12 -9.02
N SER A 276 12.85 -3.84 -8.64
CA SER A 276 11.89 -3.35 -7.67
C SER A 276 11.27 -2.02 -8.10
N ILE A 277 9.94 -1.92 -7.95
CA ILE A 277 9.16 -0.69 -8.05
C ILE A 277 8.20 -0.69 -6.89
N SER A 278 8.56 0.02 -5.82
CA SER A 278 7.84 0.04 -4.55
C SER A 278 7.08 1.35 -4.34
N ASN A 279 5.80 1.24 -4.00
CA ASN A 279 5.01 2.38 -3.56
C ASN A 279 5.22 2.58 -2.05
N CYS A 280 5.78 3.73 -1.66
CA CYS A 280 6.19 4.00 -0.27
C CYS A 280 5.02 4.25 0.68
N HIS A 281 3.87 4.69 0.16
CA HIS A 281 2.74 5.10 0.99
C HIS A 281 1.48 4.28 0.70
N PRO A 282 1.01 3.45 1.64
CA PRO A 282 -0.28 2.76 1.49
C PRO A 282 -1.43 3.71 1.16
N GLY A 283 -1.42 4.92 1.72
CA GLY A 283 -2.42 5.95 1.45
C GLY A 283 -2.48 6.42 -0.01
N LEU A 284 -1.45 6.17 -0.80
CA LEU A 284 -1.40 6.46 -2.23
C LEU A 284 -1.72 5.24 -3.11
N ALA A 285 -2.09 4.10 -2.53
CA ALA A 285 -2.47 2.93 -3.30
C ALA A 285 -3.61 3.25 -4.29
N GLY A 286 -3.41 2.85 -5.55
CA GLY A 286 -4.33 3.11 -6.65
C GLY A 286 -4.37 4.57 -7.14
N VAL A 287 -3.53 5.45 -6.60
CA VAL A 287 -3.22 6.75 -7.24
C VAL A 287 -2.21 6.47 -8.34
N SER A 288 -2.59 6.78 -9.58
CA SER A 288 -1.69 6.59 -10.71
C SER A 288 -0.76 7.79 -10.83
N PHE A 289 0.52 7.54 -10.66
CA PHE A 289 1.57 8.53 -10.97
C PHE A 289 1.85 8.63 -12.49
N GLY A 290 1.05 7.94 -13.31
CA GLY A 290 1.13 7.90 -14.76
C GLY A 290 2.18 6.92 -15.29
N ASN A 291 2.08 6.67 -16.61
CA ASN A 291 2.97 5.77 -17.35
C ASN A 291 4.40 6.35 -17.51
N PHE A 292 4.69 7.44 -16.80
CA PHE A 292 5.88 8.25 -17.03
C PHE A 292 7.05 7.90 -16.11
N LEU A 293 6.78 7.30 -14.93
CA LEU A 293 7.84 7.06 -13.94
C LEU A 293 8.96 6.18 -14.49
N ILE A 294 8.61 5.04 -15.08
CA ILE A 294 9.62 4.14 -15.68
C ILE A 294 10.36 4.85 -16.82
N LYS A 295 9.66 5.61 -17.67
CA LYS A 295 10.27 6.34 -18.78
C LYS A 295 11.26 7.40 -18.31
N GLN A 296 10.98 8.11 -17.22
CA GLN A 296 11.95 9.06 -16.64
C GLN A 296 13.20 8.35 -16.13
N VAL A 297 13.05 7.20 -15.48
CA VAL A 297 14.21 6.41 -15.05
C VAL A 297 14.97 5.87 -16.25
N VAL A 298 14.29 5.38 -17.30
CA VAL A 298 14.93 4.94 -18.57
C VAL A 298 15.74 6.08 -19.18
N GLU A 299 15.18 7.29 -19.27
CA GLU A 299 15.88 8.47 -19.82
C GLU A 299 17.10 8.83 -18.96
N GLU A 300 16.98 8.80 -17.65
CA GLU A 300 18.08 9.15 -16.74
C GLU A 300 19.20 8.11 -16.76
N VAL A 301 18.86 6.82 -16.79
CA VAL A 301 19.83 5.73 -16.94
C VAL A 301 20.49 5.78 -18.32
N GLY A 302 19.73 6.03 -19.38
CA GLY A 302 20.27 6.13 -20.73
C GLY A 302 21.30 7.26 -20.91
N LYS A 303 21.12 8.40 -20.21
CA LYS A 303 22.12 9.49 -20.16
C LYS A 303 23.42 9.05 -19.49
N ARG A 304 23.34 8.26 -18.41
CA ARG A 304 24.49 7.79 -17.63
C ARG A 304 25.20 6.62 -18.29
N HIS A 305 24.43 5.74 -18.92
CA HIS A 305 24.89 4.49 -19.53
C HIS A 305 24.43 4.39 -21.00
N PRO A 306 25.03 5.17 -21.91
CA PRO A 306 24.59 5.27 -23.32
C PRO A 306 24.81 3.98 -24.13
N LYS A 307 25.55 3.01 -23.58
CA LYS A 307 25.77 1.69 -24.21
C LYS A 307 24.60 0.73 -24.00
N THR A 308 23.63 1.08 -23.12
CA THR A 308 22.47 0.25 -22.82
C THR A 308 21.59 0.08 -24.06
N LYS A 309 21.19 -1.15 -24.32
CA LYS A 309 20.38 -1.54 -25.49
C LYS A 309 18.99 -2.04 -25.11
N ARG A 310 18.83 -2.50 -23.88
CA ARG A 310 17.60 -3.17 -23.41
C ARG A 310 17.19 -2.64 -22.06
N TYR A 311 15.88 -2.49 -21.89
CA TYR A 311 15.23 -2.12 -20.62
C TYR A 311 14.19 -3.19 -20.32
N VAL A 312 14.39 -3.93 -19.24
CA VAL A 312 13.52 -5.05 -18.84
C VAL A 312 13.11 -4.90 -17.40
N THR A 313 12.00 -5.53 -17.04
CA THR A 313 11.61 -5.70 -15.63
C THR A 313 11.71 -7.16 -15.23
N LEU A 314 12.09 -7.43 -14.00
CA LEU A 314 11.84 -8.69 -13.32
C LEU A 314 10.77 -8.45 -12.27
N SER A 315 9.57 -8.91 -12.54
CA SER A 315 8.38 -8.52 -11.79
C SER A 315 7.75 -9.72 -11.08
N PRO A 316 7.36 -9.57 -9.80
CA PRO A 316 6.57 -10.58 -9.10
C PRO A 316 5.20 -10.76 -9.74
N ILE A 317 4.55 -11.88 -9.45
CA ILE A 317 3.21 -12.23 -9.96
C ILE A 317 2.28 -12.50 -8.76
N PRO A 318 1.99 -11.49 -7.93
CA PRO A 318 1.44 -11.67 -6.57
C PRO A 318 0.07 -12.35 -6.52
N GLY A 319 -0.70 -12.33 -7.60
CA GLY A 319 -2.01 -12.96 -7.68
C GLY A 319 -2.01 -14.43 -8.12
N PHE A 320 -0.88 -14.98 -8.56
CA PHE A 320 -0.84 -16.28 -9.24
C PHE A 320 -1.20 -17.46 -8.33
N CYS A 321 -0.59 -17.59 -7.15
CA CYS A 321 -0.93 -18.68 -6.23
C CYS A 321 -2.39 -18.59 -5.75
N GLN A 322 -2.91 -17.39 -5.52
CA GLN A 322 -4.31 -17.20 -5.17
C GLN A 322 -5.27 -17.61 -6.31
N TRP A 323 -4.86 -17.38 -7.55
CA TRP A 323 -5.62 -17.82 -8.71
C TRP A 323 -5.58 -19.34 -8.87
N LEU A 324 -4.41 -19.98 -8.70
CA LEU A 324 -4.27 -21.45 -8.69
C LEU A 324 -5.16 -22.09 -7.62
N GLU A 325 -5.16 -21.57 -6.40
CA GLU A 325 -6.01 -22.08 -5.31
C GLU A 325 -7.50 -22.06 -5.69
N LYS A 326 -7.97 -21.02 -6.35
CA LYS A 326 -9.35 -20.94 -6.86
C LYS A 326 -9.66 -21.92 -7.99
N GLN A 327 -8.65 -22.45 -8.66
CA GLN A 327 -8.78 -23.44 -9.74
C GLN A 327 -8.51 -24.88 -9.26
N ARG A 328 -8.25 -25.10 -7.97
CA ARG A 328 -7.81 -26.38 -7.38
C ARG A 328 -8.67 -27.57 -7.79
N ASP A 329 -10.01 -27.40 -7.84
CA ASP A 329 -10.94 -28.46 -8.22
C ASP A 329 -10.84 -28.88 -9.71
N ARG A 330 -10.15 -28.08 -10.52
CA ARG A 330 -9.97 -28.30 -11.98
C ARG A 330 -8.56 -28.65 -12.38
N LEU A 331 -7.58 -28.30 -11.53
CA LEU A 331 -6.16 -28.50 -11.78
C LEU A 331 -5.62 -29.45 -10.70
N ASP A 332 -4.96 -30.53 -11.11
CA ASP A 332 -4.29 -31.44 -10.20
C ASP A 332 -2.91 -30.90 -9.78
N ILE A 333 -2.92 -29.73 -9.12
CA ILE A 333 -1.70 -29.05 -8.66
C ILE A 333 -1.76 -28.85 -7.15
N ASP A 334 -0.75 -29.40 -6.47
CA ASP A 334 -0.48 -29.15 -5.06
C ASP A 334 0.50 -27.98 -4.91
N LEU A 335 0.03 -26.87 -4.31
CA LEU A 335 0.85 -25.68 -4.07
C LEU A 335 2.01 -25.93 -3.12
N TYR A 336 1.88 -26.86 -2.19
CA TYR A 336 2.97 -27.23 -1.29
C TYR A 336 4.09 -27.95 -2.06
N GLU A 337 3.72 -28.92 -2.88
CA GLU A 337 4.66 -29.62 -3.75
C GLU A 337 5.32 -28.67 -4.75
N LEU A 338 4.55 -27.76 -5.34
CA LEU A 338 5.05 -26.75 -6.26
C LEU A 338 6.13 -25.86 -5.63
N ARG A 339 5.88 -25.36 -4.42
CA ARG A 339 6.83 -24.52 -3.67
C ARG A 339 8.08 -25.27 -3.24
N SER A 340 7.93 -26.54 -2.88
CA SER A 340 9.08 -27.40 -2.52
C SER A 340 9.93 -27.74 -3.73
N THR A 341 9.32 -28.01 -4.88
CA THR A 341 10.01 -28.31 -6.14
C THR A 341 10.79 -27.09 -6.66
N ALA A 342 10.26 -25.89 -6.49
CA ALA A 342 10.97 -24.65 -6.86
C ALA A 342 12.27 -24.45 -6.07
N ARG A 343 12.41 -25.05 -4.86
CA ARG A 343 13.63 -25.00 -4.04
C ARG A 343 14.68 -26.06 -4.40
N VAL A 344 14.29 -27.11 -5.15
CA VAL A 344 15.18 -28.23 -5.47
C VAL A 344 15.53 -28.19 -6.95
N GLU A 345 16.80 -27.92 -7.28
CA GLU A 345 17.31 -28.04 -8.63
C GLU A 345 17.54 -29.50 -9.05
N GLY A 346 17.05 -29.92 -10.22
CA GLY A 346 17.69 -31.00 -10.97
C GLY A 346 17.04 -32.39 -11.05
N ALA A 347 15.70 -32.52 -11.20
CA ALA A 347 15.09 -33.83 -11.52
C ALA A 347 14.20 -33.76 -12.78
N ASP A 348 14.28 -34.78 -13.67
CA ASP A 348 13.49 -34.87 -14.91
C ASP A 348 11.96 -34.80 -14.68
N ALA A 349 11.48 -35.35 -13.57
CA ALA A 349 10.06 -35.22 -13.16
C ALA A 349 9.67 -33.79 -12.78
N ALA A 350 10.61 -32.99 -12.30
CA ALA A 350 10.40 -31.55 -12.01
C ALA A 350 10.22 -30.77 -13.31
N GLN A 351 10.84 -31.16 -14.42
CA GLN A 351 10.75 -30.47 -15.70
C GLN A 351 9.34 -30.51 -16.30
N VAL A 352 8.64 -31.66 -16.22
CA VAL A 352 7.27 -31.80 -16.75
C VAL A 352 6.30 -30.91 -15.96
N LYS A 353 6.39 -30.91 -14.62
CA LYS A 353 5.59 -30.02 -13.76
C LYS A 353 5.95 -28.54 -13.97
N GLN A 354 7.22 -28.22 -14.18
CA GLN A 354 7.69 -26.88 -14.49
C GLN A 354 7.01 -26.33 -15.75
N ASP A 355 7.01 -27.08 -16.85
CA ASP A 355 6.42 -26.65 -18.13
C ASP A 355 4.91 -26.42 -18.00
N GLU A 356 4.21 -27.31 -17.26
CA GLU A 356 2.77 -27.15 -16.99
C GLU A 356 2.49 -25.86 -16.18
N VAL A 357 3.26 -25.60 -15.14
CA VAL A 357 3.09 -24.44 -14.29
C VAL A 357 3.42 -23.14 -15.04
N LEU A 358 4.47 -23.14 -15.86
CA LEU A 358 4.81 -22.03 -16.74
C LEU A 358 3.68 -21.76 -17.74
N ALA A 359 3.06 -22.79 -18.32
CA ALA A 359 1.90 -22.64 -19.21
C ALA A 359 0.68 -22.05 -18.48
N LEU A 360 0.41 -22.49 -17.25
CA LEU A 360 -0.66 -21.92 -16.41
C LEU A 360 -0.39 -20.48 -16.02
N CYS A 361 0.85 -20.15 -15.70
CA CYS A 361 1.26 -18.78 -15.40
C CYS A 361 1.11 -17.87 -16.64
N ALA A 362 1.50 -18.34 -17.81
CA ALA A 362 1.30 -17.64 -19.07
C ALA A 362 -0.20 -17.41 -19.34
N ARG A 363 -1.05 -18.44 -19.14
CA ARG A 363 -2.50 -18.32 -19.23
C ARG A 363 -3.03 -17.27 -18.25
N TYR A 364 -2.60 -17.28 -16.99
CA TYR A 364 -2.99 -16.32 -15.98
C TYR A 364 -2.66 -14.88 -16.39
N LEU A 365 -1.45 -14.63 -16.88
CA LEU A 365 -0.99 -13.30 -17.25
C LEU A 365 -1.63 -12.78 -18.56
N VAL A 366 -1.87 -13.68 -19.54
CA VAL A 366 -2.31 -13.29 -20.88
C VAL A 366 -3.82 -13.38 -21.05
N ASN A 367 -4.46 -14.45 -20.53
CA ASN A 367 -5.85 -14.76 -20.84
C ASN A 367 -6.83 -14.33 -19.74
N GLU A 368 -6.39 -14.33 -18.46
CA GLU A 368 -7.27 -13.93 -17.37
C GLU A 368 -7.43 -12.40 -17.32
N ARG A 369 -8.69 -11.96 -17.46
CA ARG A 369 -9.04 -10.54 -17.58
C ARG A 369 -10.00 -10.12 -16.47
N GLY A 370 -9.77 -8.89 -15.98
CA GLY A 370 -10.69 -8.23 -15.06
C GLY A 370 -11.92 -7.65 -15.79
N PRO A 371 -12.85 -7.04 -15.03
CA PRO A 371 -14.11 -6.49 -15.57
C PRO A 371 -13.94 -5.46 -16.69
N THR A 372 -12.81 -4.77 -16.73
CA THR A 372 -12.46 -3.74 -17.73
C THR A 372 -11.58 -4.27 -18.86
N ASN A 373 -11.52 -5.58 -19.06
CA ASN A 373 -10.67 -6.26 -20.06
C ASN A 373 -9.16 -6.03 -19.90
N GLN A 374 -8.73 -5.66 -18.71
CA GLN A 374 -7.30 -5.51 -18.35
C GLN A 374 -6.75 -6.82 -17.78
N ALA A 375 -5.42 -6.99 -17.78
CA ALA A 375 -4.79 -8.11 -17.08
C ALA A 375 -5.25 -8.18 -15.63
N ILE A 376 -5.59 -9.38 -15.15
CA ILE A 376 -6.08 -9.56 -13.78
C ILE A 376 -4.98 -9.32 -12.76
N ASP A 377 -3.76 -9.74 -13.06
CA ASP A 377 -2.60 -9.50 -12.21
C ASP A 377 -2.27 -7.99 -12.15
N PRO A 378 -2.15 -7.39 -10.94
CA PRO A 378 -1.95 -5.95 -10.80
C PRO A 378 -0.59 -5.48 -11.34
N VAL A 379 0.47 -6.30 -11.24
CA VAL A 379 1.81 -5.97 -11.69
C VAL A 379 1.89 -6.08 -13.21
N ALA A 380 1.37 -7.15 -13.79
CA ALA A 380 1.25 -7.29 -15.25
C ALA A 380 0.42 -6.16 -15.86
N ARG A 381 -0.71 -5.82 -15.23
CA ARG A 381 -1.55 -4.69 -15.66
C ARG A 381 -0.78 -3.36 -15.66
N PHE A 382 0.03 -3.13 -14.64
CA PHE A 382 0.87 -1.93 -14.56
C PHE A 382 1.87 -1.87 -15.72
N HIS A 383 2.66 -2.93 -15.96
CA HIS A 383 3.69 -2.93 -17.01
C HIS A 383 3.08 -2.89 -18.42
N LEU A 384 2.08 -3.73 -18.69
CA LEU A 384 1.40 -3.74 -20.00
C LEU A 384 0.67 -2.42 -20.27
N GLY A 385 0.06 -1.81 -19.25
CA GLY A 385 -0.54 -0.48 -19.34
C GLY A 385 0.47 0.64 -19.58
N ASN A 386 1.74 0.43 -19.25
CA ASN A 386 2.87 1.33 -19.50
C ASN A 386 3.55 1.10 -20.86
N GLY A 387 3.01 0.20 -21.70
CA GLY A 387 3.49 -0.07 -23.05
C GLY A 387 4.60 -1.14 -23.13
N ALA A 388 4.86 -1.85 -22.03
CA ALA A 388 5.75 -3.01 -22.06
C ALA A 388 5.08 -4.22 -22.69
N SER A 389 5.87 -5.15 -23.22
CA SER A 389 5.44 -6.47 -23.68
C SER A 389 5.94 -7.57 -22.76
N LEU A 390 5.09 -8.56 -22.47
CA LEU A 390 5.53 -9.76 -21.75
C LEU A 390 6.53 -10.51 -22.61
N HIS A 391 7.75 -10.71 -22.08
CA HIS A 391 8.86 -11.33 -22.83
C HIS A 391 9.08 -12.80 -22.41
N ALA A 392 9.15 -13.05 -21.10
CA ALA A 392 9.41 -14.39 -20.56
C ALA A 392 8.83 -14.55 -19.15
N ILE A 393 8.68 -15.82 -18.74
CA ILE A 393 8.39 -16.23 -17.37
C ILE A 393 9.53 -17.13 -16.93
N HIS A 394 10.11 -16.87 -15.78
CA HIS A 394 11.25 -17.60 -15.24
C HIS A 394 10.82 -18.45 -14.04
N TRP A 395 11.25 -19.71 -14.08
CA TRP A 395 11.06 -20.67 -13.00
C TRP A 395 12.11 -20.46 -11.91
N ALA A 396 11.72 -20.64 -10.62
CA ALA A 396 12.61 -20.53 -9.46
C ALA A 396 13.45 -19.24 -9.45
N ALA A 397 12.88 -18.15 -9.96
CA ALA A 397 13.56 -16.89 -10.16
C ALA A 397 13.58 -16.00 -8.91
N ASP A 398 12.63 -16.21 -7.98
CA ASP A 398 12.58 -15.58 -6.66
C ASP A 398 12.29 -16.61 -5.58
N LEU A 399 13.33 -17.05 -4.87
CA LEU A 399 13.25 -18.06 -3.83
C LEU A 399 13.03 -17.48 -2.42
N SER A 400 12.71 -16.20 -2.31
CA SER A 400 12.29 -15.59 -1.05
C SER A 400 11.00 -16.25 -0.52
N ASP A 401 10.77 -16.17 0.79
CA ASP A 401 9.55 -16.72 1.37
C ASP A 401 8.29 -16.07 0.78
N THR A 402 8.33 -14.77 0.52
CA THR A 402 7.26 -14.03 -0.16
C THR A 402 7.06 -14.52 -1.59
N GLY A 403 8.15 -14.70 -2.35
CA GLY A 403 8.14 -15.20 -3.71
C GLY A 403 7.51 -16.58 -3.82
N LEU A 404 7.92 -17.48 -2.96
CA LEU A 404 7.38 -18.83 -2.91
C LEU A 404 5.91 -18.85 -2.49
N GLN A 405 5.50 -18.03 -1.53
CA GLN A 405 4.11 -17.97 -1.06
C GLN A 405 3.15 -17.39 -2.08
N GLN A 406 3.51 -16.28 -2.72
CA GLN A 406 2.59 -15.51 -3.54
C GLN A 406 2.57 -15.96 -5.01
N TYR A 407 3.72 -16.38 -5.55
CA TYR A 407 3.88 -16.71 -6.97
C TYR A 407 4.75 -17.93 -7.24
N ALA A 408 4.93 -18.81 -6.24
CA ALA A 408 5.65 -20.09 -6.37
C ALA A 408 7.07 -19.92 -6.97
N GLY A 409 7.74 -18.81 -6.67
CA GLY A 409 9.08 -18.52 -7.17
C GLY A 409 9.15 -18.05 -8.63
N LEU A 410 8.01 -17.85 -9.32
CA LEU A 410 7.97 -17.44 -10.72
C LEU A 410 8.12 -15.92 -10.86
N VAL A 411 8.89 -15.46 -11.83
CA VAL A 411 9.05 -14.03 -12.13
C VAL A 411 8.77 -13.78 -13.61
N ALA A 412 8.04 -12.70 -13.89
CA ALA A 412 7.76 -12.28 -15.26
C ALA A 412 8.75 -11.20 -15.71
N THR A 413 9.34 -11.37 -16.89
CA THR A 413 10.13 -10.34 -17.57
C THR A 413 9.27 -9.61 -18.59
N SER A 414 9.19 -8.28 -18.46
CA SER A 414 8.59 -7.39 -19.44
C SER A 414 9.67 -6.54 -20.12
N LEU A 415 9.52 -6.31 -21.42
CA LEU A 415 10.43 -5.51 -22.26
C LEU A 415 9.78 -4.16 -22.58
N TYR A 416 10.54 -3.08 -22.35
CA TYR A 416 10.19 -1.69 -22.68
C TYR A 416 10.86 -1.21 -23.97
#